data_dacab129eac4f02d4fb26453814e225f
#
_entry.id   dacab129eac4f02d4fb26453814e225f
#
_cell.length_a   1.000
_cell.length_b   1.000
_cell.length_c   1.000
_cell.angle_alpha   90.00
_cell.angle_beta   90.00
_cell.angle_gamma   90.00
#
_symmetry.space_group_name_H-M   'P 1'
#
loop_
_entity.id
_entity.type
_entity.pdbx_description
1 polymer ?
#
loop_
_entity_poly.entity_id
_entity_poly.type
_entity_poly.pdbx_seq_one_letter_code
_entity_poly.pdbx_strand_id
1 'polypeptide(L)'
;YIRHGLRRSEQPADHERAVKAIRILRSLGVQVTETGTQACASPMSRVMAYSKSKAEALVPILTEEQRVLGEGIRAVVITDYEKTSAVIDEIRHLLDEESGGAIAAFKQLLSDEVTDRLDPVLVTGSTVLVDDDLVEEFLAASRQWLEEHGGDVELTTEEHEGFSLVRGKGSNWSPRLYVRMITELFQQGVTRCLVGTRGLLGEGWDASRINVLLDLTAA
;
A
#
# COMPACT_ATOMS: atom_id res chain seq x y z
N TYR A 1 34.01 -3.12 11.78
CA TYR A 1 35.01 -4.06 11.21
C TYR A 1 34.78 -4.31 9.71
N ILE A 2 33.55 -4.72 9.27
CA ILE A 2 33.26 -4.99 7.85
C ILE A 2 33.59 -3.79 6.96
N ARG A 3 33.21 -2.61 7.37
CA ARG A 3 33.32 -1.39 6.56
C ARG A 3 34.76 -0.84 6.50
N HIS A 4 35.45 -0.77 7.63
CA HIS A 4 36.77 -0.12 7.73
C HIS A 4 37.93 -1.12 7.68
N GLY A 5 37.68 -2.38 8.06
CA GLY A 5 38.65 -3.45 7.98
C GLY A 5 38.54 -4.22 6.65
N LEU A 6 37.48 -5.00 6.48
CA LEU A 6 37.40 -5.94 5.34
C LEU A 6 37.23 -5.25 3.97
N ARG A 7 36.40 -4.21 3.86
CA ARG A 7 36.16 -3.52 2.56
C ARG A 7 37.31 -2.64 2.09
N ARG A 8 38.20 -2.20 3.00
CA ARG A 8 39.35 -1.37 2.69
C ARG A 8 40.68 -2.15 2.72
N SER A 9 40.62 -3.46 2.96
CA SER A 9 41.78 -4.33 2.90
C SER A 9 42.27 -4.47 1.46
N GLU A 10 43.58 -4.56 1.28
CA GLU A 10 44.19 -4.87 -0.01
C GLU A 10 44.16 -6.36 -0.34
N GLN A 11 43.70 -7.20 0.59
CA GLN A 11 43.62 -8.64 0.40
C GLN A 11 42.30 -9.06 -0.22
N PRO A 12 42.28 -9.77 -1.37
CA PRO A 12 41.07 -10.24 -2.03
C PRO A 12 40.17 -11.12 -1.14
N ALA A 13 40.76 -11.95 -0.28
CA ALA A 13 40.03 -12.79 0.66
C ALA A 13 39.19 -11.99 1.68
N ASP A 14 39.61 -10.79 2.05
CA ASP A 14 38.86 -9.92 2.95
C ASP A 14 37.66 -9.26 2.25
N HIS A 15 37.78 -8.96 0.95
CA HIS A 15 36.68 -8.49 0.15
C HIS A 15 35.57 -9.56 0.02
N GLU A 16 35.94 -10.82 -0.23
CA GLU A 16 34.97 -11.92 -0.26
C GLU A 16 34.28 -12.12 1.09
N ARG A 17 35.03 -12.01 2.20
CA ARG A 17 34.46 -12.06 3.56
C ARG A 17 33.50 -10.89 3.81
N ALA A 18 33.82 -9.68 3.32
CA ALA A 18 32.94 -8.52 3.43
C ALA A 18 31.63 -8.74 2.67
N VAL A 19 31.69 -9.21 1.43
CA VAL A 19 30.52 -9.51 0.60
C VAL A 19 29.63 -10.55 1.29
N LYS A 20 30.23 -11.65 1.76
CA LYS A 20 29.51 -12.71 2.48
C LYS A 20 28.83 -12.19 3.76
N ALA A 21 29.56 -11.40 4.54
CA ALA A 21 29.02 -10.82 5.78
C ALA A 21 27.86 -9.82 5.50
N ILE A 22 28.00 -8.97 4.48
CA ILE A 22 26.92 -8.04 4.06
C ILE A 22 25.69 -8.82 3.58
N ARG A 23 25.87 -9.90 2.83
CA ARG A 23 24.77 -10.75 2.37
C ARG A 23 24.03 -11.39 3.56
N ILE A 24 24.76 -11.91 4.55
CA ILE A 24 24.16 -12.46 5.78
C ILE A 24 23.42 -11.37 6.55
N LEU A 25 23.99 -10.18 6.72
CA LEU A 25 23.31 -9.07 7.40
C LEU A 25 22.03 -8.66 6.69
N ARG A 26 22.05 -8.58 5.35
CA ARG A 26 20.83 -8.32 4.56
C ARG A 26 19.76 -9.39 4.74
N SER A 27 20.14 -10.66 4.83
CA SER A 27 19.17 -11.73 5.09
C SER A 27 18.55 -11.65 6.49
N LEU A 28 19.22 -10.96 7.41
CA LEU A 28 18.73 -10.66 8.77
C LEU A 28 18.02 -9.29 8.87
N GLY A 29 17.78 -8.61 7.75
CA GLY A 29 17.12 -7.31 7.75
C GLY A 29 18.02 -6.13 8.12
N VAL A 30 19.35 -6.27 7.96
CA VAL A 30 20.31 -5.20 8.26
C VAL A 30 21.08 -4.81 7.01
N GLN A 31 20.99 -3.56 6.60
CA GLN A 31 21.80 -2.97 5.53
C GLN A 31 22.99 -2.19 6.11
N VAL A 32 24.18 -2.47 5.60
CA VAL A 32 25.40 -1.69 5.92
C VAL A 32 25.50 -0.52 4.94
N THR A 33 25.43 0.70 5.45
CA THR A 33 25.55 1.94 4.68
C THR A 33 26.92 2.60 4.91
N GLU A 34 27.20 3.70 4.22
CA GLU A 34 28.43 4.45 4.45
C GLU A 34 28.50 5.11 5.83
N THR A 35 27.37 5.45 6.40
CA THR A 35 27.25 6.14 7.68
C THR A 35 26.98 5.21 8.87
N GLY A 36 26.64 3.93 8.62
CA GLY A 36 26.32 2.98 9.70
C GLY A 36 25.56 1.76 9.23
N THR A 37 24.59 1.33 10.03
CA THR A 37 23.66 0.26 9.71
C THR A 37 22.24 0.80 9.77
N GLN A 38 21.38 0.30 8.87
CA GLN A 38 19.96 0.62 8.83
C GLN A 38 19.15 -0.68 8.78
N ALA A 39 17.95 -0.67 9.34
CA ALA A 39 16.98 -1.74 9.13
C ALA A 39 16.58 -1.80 7.65
N CYS A 40 16.45 -2.98 7.10
CA CYS A 40 15.92 -3.21 5.75
C CYS A 40 15.06 -4.45 5.74
N ALA A 41 14.11 -4.52 4.79
CA ALA A 41 13.31 -5.72 4.64
C ALA A 41 14.19 -6.92 4.26
N SER A 42 14.13 -7.98 5.06
CA SER A 42 14.78 -9.26 4.74
C SER A 42 14.04 -9.96 3.59
N PRO A 43 14.67 -10.92 2.88
CA PRO A 43 13.96 -11.74 1.90
C PRO A 43 12.73 -12.44 2.50
N MET A 44 12.85 -12.93 3.74
CA MET A 44 11.74 -13.56 4.46
C MET A 44 10.60 -12.58 4.73
N SER A 45 10.90 -11.37 5.24
CA SER A 45 9.89 -10.33 5.46
C SER A 45 9.18 -9.96 4.16
N ARG A 46 9.90 -9.95 3.03
CA ARG A 46 9.31 -9.69 1.72
C ARG A 46 8.38 -10.81 1.28
N VAL A 47 8.79 -12.08 1.39
CA VAL A 47 7.91 -13.23 1.09
C VAL A 47 6.65 -13.17 1.96
N MET A 48 6.79 -12.83 3.24
CA MET A 48 5.63 -12.67 4.13
C MET A 48 4.74 -11.49 3.77
N ALA A 49 5.33 -10.37 3.33
CA ALA A 49 4.56 -9.19 2.89
C ALA A 49 3.72 -9.49 1.64
N TYR A 50 4.21 -10.33 0.74
CA TYR A 50 3.54 -10.73 -0.49
C TYR A 50 2.74 -12.04 -0.38
N SER A 51 2.48 -12.52 0.82
CA SER A 51 1.72 -13.75 1.01
C SER A 51 0.28 -13.59 0.49
N LYS A 52 -0.09 -14.38 -0.52
CA LYS A 52 -1.43 -14.45 -1.09
C LYS A 52 -2.50 -14.73 -0.02
N SER A 53 -2.18 -15.59 0.96
CA SER A 53 -3.09 -15.91 2.05
C SER A 53 -3.46 -14.71 2.94
N LYS A 54 -2.63 -13.66 3.00
CA LYS A 54 -2.99 -12.42 3.69
C LYS A 54 -4.10 -11.67 2.96
N ALA A 55 -4.02 -11.56 1.64
CA ALA A 55 -5.06 -10.93 0.83
C ALA A 55 -6.36 -11.77 0.87
N GLU A 56 -6.26 -13.09 0.76
CA GLU A 56 -7.41 -14.00 0.86
C GLU A 56 -8.12 -13.91 2.21
N ALA A 57 -7.40 -13.62 3.30
CA ALA A 57 -8.00 -13.45 4.62
C ALA A 57 -8.83 -12.17 4.78
N LEU A 58 -8.69 -11.18 3.90
CA LEU A 58 -9.45 -9.93 3.95
C LEU A 58 -10.95 -10.17 3.84
N VAL A 59 -11.35 -10.98 2.87
CA VAL A 59 -12.77 -11.24 2.59
C VAL A 59 -13.51 -11.79 3.80
N PRO A 60 -13.14 -12.95 4.39
CA PRO A 60 -13.88 -13.50 5.51
C PRO A 60 -13.87 -12.59 6.75
N ILE A 61 -12.77 -11.84 6.99
CA ILE A 61 -12.71 -10.91 8.12
C ILE A 61 -13.65 -9.73 7.89
N LEU A 62 -13.59 -9.06 6.74
CA LEU A 62 -14.44 -7.91 6.47
C LEU A 62 -15.91 -8.28 6.33
N THR A 63 -16.23 -9.47 5.82
CA THR A 63 -17.60 -9.99 5.79
C THR A 63 -18.18 -10.09 7.22
N GLU A 64 -17.41 -10.59 8.15
CA GLU A 64 -17.87 -10.71 9.54
C GLU A 64 -17.97 -9.34 10.22
N GLU A 65 -17.00 -8.45 10.00
CA GLU A 65 -17.05 -7.09 10.53
C GLU A 65 -18.23 -6.29 9.95
N GLN A 66 -18.50 -6.41 8.65
CA GLN A 66 -19.65 -5.77 8.02
C GLN A 66 -20.99 -6.31 8.57
N ARG A 67 -21.07 -7.62 8.84
CA ARG A 67 -22.26 -8.23 9.45
C ARG A 67 -22.58 -7.63 10.81
N VAL A 68 -21.55 -7.26 11.58
CA VAL A 68 -21.69 -6.69 12.93
C VAL A 68 -21.91 -5.18 12.90
N LEU A 69 -21.12 -4.45 12.08
CA LEU A 69 -21.09 -2.98 12.05
C LEU A 69 -22.08 -2.38 11.05
N GLY A 70 -22.56 -3.17 10.08
CA GLY A 70 -23.49 -2.72 9.03
C GLY A 70 -22.90 -1.53 8.25
N GLU A 71 -23.75 -0.56 7.93
CA GLU A 71 -23.35 0.67 7.20
C GLU A 71 -22.37 1.57 7.98
N GLY A 72 -22.19 1.31 9.26
CA GLY A 72 -21.25 2.04 10.11
C GLY A 72 -19.79 1.59 9.96
N ILE A 73 -19.51 0.54 9.17
CA ILE A 73 -18.15 0.05 8.96
C ILE A 73 -17.27 1.13 8.30
N ARG A 74 -16.05 1.28 8.80
CA ARG A 74 -14.98 2.13 8.24
C ARG A 74 -13.69 1.35 8.34
N ALA A 75 -13.42 0.56 7.28
CA ALA A 75 -12.29 -0.36 7.23
C ALA A 75 -11.07 0.27 6.55
N VAL A 76 -9.90 -0.01 7.09
CA VAL A 76 -8.63 0.38 6.48
C VAL A 76 -7.74 -0.85 6.36
N VAL A 77 -7.20 -1.08 5.17
CA VAL A 77 -6.24 -2.14 4.88
C VAL A 77 -4.89 -1.51 4.58
N ILE A 78 -3.89 -1.84 5.38
CA ILE A 78 -2.52 -1.32 5.22
C ILE A 78 -1.61 -2.42 4.69
N THR A 79 -0.81 -2.10 3.67
CA THR A 79 0.18 -2.99 3.08
C THR A 79 1.56 -2.32 3.04
N ASP A 80 2.64 -3.12 2.85
CA ASP A 80 3.99 -2.58 2.73
C ASP A 80 4.24 -1.87 1.40
N TYR A 81 3.64 -2.37 0.30
CA TYR A 81 3.97 -1.98 -1.06
C TYR A 81 2.74 -1.82 -1.94
N GLU A 82 2.86 -1.00 -2.98
CA GLU A 82 1.82 -0.83 -3.99
C GLU A 82 1.71 -2.06 -4.92
N LYS A 83 2.84 -2.52 -5.44
CA LYS A 83 2.95 -3.62 -6.42
C LYS A 83 4.05 -4.61 -6.08
N THR A 84 3.89 -5.85 -6.53
CA THR A 84 4.93 -6.89 -6.46
C THR A 84 6.18 -6.53 -7.28
N SER A 85 6.08 -5.67 -8.29
CA SER A 85 7.23 -5.24 -9.12
C SER A 85 8.33 -4.49 -8.35
N ALA A 86 8.06 -4.07 -7.11
CA ALA A 86 9.09 -3.56 -6.19
C ALA A 86 10.00 -4.65 -5.61
N VAL A 87 9.75 -5.92 -5.97
CA VAL A 87 10.50 -7.10 -5.49
C VAL A 87 11.78 -7.27 -6.27
N ILE A 88 12.84 -7.64 -5.56
CA ILE A 88 14.13 -7.99 -6.14
C ILE A 88 13.99 -9.29 -6.95
N ASP A 89 14.64 -9.38 -8.12
CA ASP A 89 14.61 -10.52 -9.04
C ASP A 89 14.90 -11.88 -8.36
N GLU A 90 15.66 -11.87 -7.24
CA GLU A 90 16.03 -13.06 -6.48
C GLU A 90 14.85 -13.86 -5.91
N ILE A 91 13.70 -13.21 -5.66
CA ILE A 91 12.51 -13.87 -5.09
C ILE A 91 11.28 -13.79 -6.00
N ARG A 92 11.41 -13.16 -7.17
CA ARG A 92 10.30 -12.99 -8.12
C ARG A 92 9.68 -14.34 -8.54
N HIS A 93 10.50 -15.38 -8.69
CA HIS A 93 10.06 -16.73 -9.07
C HIS A 93 9.26 -17.45 -7.96
N LEU A 94 9.26 -16.93 -6.74
CA LEU A 94 8.49 -17.47 -5.60
C LEU A 94 7.15 -16.77 -5.42
N LEU A 95 6.90 -15.72 -6.19
CA LEU A 95 5.73 -14.85 -6.06
C LEU A 95 5.04 -14.75 -7.41
N ASP A 96 3.73 -14.99 -7.42
CA ASP A 96 2.90 -14.65 -8.57
C ASP A 96 2.95 -13.14 -8.80
N GLU A 97 2.89 -12.67 -10.06
CA GLU A 97 2.97 -11.24 -10.40
C GLU A 97 1.87 -10.41 -9.73
N GLU A 98 0.77 -11.03 -9.34
CA GLU A 98 -0.37 -10.43 -8.65
C GLU A 98 -0.39 -10.68 -7.13
N SER A 99 0.58 -11.42 -6.59
CA SER A 99 0.62 -11.76 -5.17
C SER A 99 1.11 -10.60 -4.31
N GLY A 100 0.29 -10.21 -3.34
CA GLY A 100 0.66 -9.23 -2.32
C GLY A 100 0.68 -7.77 -2.78
N GLY A 101 0.70 -6.87 -1.81
CA GLY A 101 0.65 -5.43 -2.01
C GLY A 101 -0.77 -4.86 -2.08
N ALA A 102 -0.84 -3.54 -2.18
CA ALA A 102 -2.10 -2.81 -2.09
C ALA A 102 -3.05 -3.13 -3.26
N ILE A 103 -2.52 -3.27 -4.48
CA ILE A 103 -3.34 -3.58 -5.66
C ILE A 103 -3.94 -4.98 -5.57
N ALA A 104 -3.17 -5.97 -5.09
CA ALA A 104 -3.70 -7.32 -4.90
C ALA A 104 -4.79 -7.37 -3.81
N ALA A 105 -4.58 -6.65 -2.70
CA ALA A 105 -5.59 -6.52 -1.66
C ALA A 105 -6.86 -5.85 -2.19
N PHE A 106 -6.75 -4.77 -2.95
CA PHE A 106 -7.86 -4.07 -3.58
C PHE A 106 -8.65 -4.98 -4.54
N LYS A 107 -7.97 -5.65 -5.47
CA LYS A 107 -8.59 -6.61 -6.40
C LYS A 107 -9.28 -7.77 -5.67
N GLN A 108 -8.70 -8.23 -4.57
CA GLN A 108 -9.31 -9.27 -3.75
C GLN A 108 -10.63 -8.82 -3.13
N LEU A 109 -10.73 -7.55 -2.71
CA LEU A 109 -11.98 -6.99 -2.18
C LEU A 109 -13.06 -6.88 -3.25
N LEU A 110 -12.72 -6.47 -4.47
CA LEU A 110 -13.64 -6.40 -5.61
C LEU A 110 -14.10 -7.78 -6.11
N SER A 111 -13.37 -8.85 -5.82
CA SER A 111 -13.69 -10.20 -6.27
C SER A 111 -14.80 -10.89 -5.48
N ASP A 112 -15.26 -10.31 -4.37
CA ASP A 112 -16.26 -10.86 -3.49
C ASP A 112 -17.42 -9.86 -3.29
N GLU A 113 -18.65 -10.30 -3.52
CA GLU A 113 -19.85 -9.45 -3.52
C GLU A 113 -20.09 -8.68 -2.20
N VAL A 114 -19.64 -9.22 -1.08
CA VAL A 114 -19.83 -8.57 0.23
C VAL A 114 -18.81 -7.46 0.45
N THR A 115 -17.54 -7.72 0.13
CA THR A 115 -16.47 -6.74 0.30
C THR A 115 -16.45 -5.68 -0.79
N ASP A 116 -16.93 -6.00 -2.00
CA ASP A 116 -17.19 -5.07 -3.10
C ASP A 116 -18.16 -3.97 -2.68
N ARG A 117 -19.27 -4.32 -2.06
CA ARG A 117 -20.26 -3.36 -1.50
C ARG A 117 -19.69 -2.42 -0.42
N LEU A 118 -18.45 -2.56 -0.02
CA LEU A 118 -17.76 -1.58 0.83
C LEU A 118 -17.23 -0.40 0.02
N ASP A 119 -17.45 -0.41 -1.30
CA ASP A 119 -17.00 0.63 -2.22
C ASP A 119 -15.50 0.92 -2.06
N PRO A 120 -14.60 -0.08 -2.28
CA PRO A 120 -13.19 0.06 -1.98
C PRO A 120 -12.52 1.17 -2.76
N VAL A 121 -11.66 1.91 -2.10
CA VAL A 121 -10.76 2.90 -2.73
C VAL A 121 -9.33 2.57 -2.36
N LEU A 122 -8.46 2.45 -3.37
CA LEU A 122 -7.03 2.30 -3.15
C LEU A 122 -6.32 3.64 -3.32
N VAL A 123 -5.45 3.96 -2.36
CA VAL A 123 -4.59 5.14 -2.41
C VAL A 123 -3.15 4.79 -2.09
N THR A 124 -2.25 5.15 -3.00
CA THR A 124 -0.81 5.00 -2.83
C THR A 124 -0.08 6.30 -3.18
N GLY A 125 1.24 6.31 -3.08
CA GLY A 125 2.07 7.46 -3.44
C GLY A 125 2.02 7.84 -4.93
N SER A 126 1.45 7.00 -5.80
CA SER A 126 1.39 7.23 -7.26
C SER A 126 0.04 6.90 -7.89
N THR A 127 -0.86 6.22 -7.17
CA THR A 127 -2.04 5.59 -7.75
C THR A 127 -3.27 5.82 -6.88
N VAL A 128 -4.39 6.14 -7.51
CA VAL A 128 -5.73 6.15 -6.92
C VAL A 128 -6.61 5.27 -7.78
N LEU A 129 -7.11 4.16 -7.22
CA LEU A 129 -8.10 3.29 -7.86
C LEU A 129 -9.41 3.36 -7.08
N VAL A 130 -10.50 3.34 -7.82
CA VAL A 130 -11.86 3.44 -7.28
C VAL A 130 -12.68 2.33 -7.89
N ASP A 131 -13.47 1.66 -7.08
CA ASP A 131 -14.48 0.70 -7.49
C ASP A 131 -15.37 1.29 -8.61
N ASP A 132 -15.70 0.52 -9.64
CA ASP A 132 -16.45 1.03 -10.80
C ASP A 132 -17.86 1.51 -10.43
N ASP A 133 -18.54 0.87 -9.49
CA ASP A 133 -19.85 1.28 -8.98
C ASP A 133 -19.78 2.62 -8.21
N LEU A 134 -18.64 2.96 -7.64
CA LEU A 134 -18.43 4.18 -6.86
C LEU A 134 -17.97 5.38 -7.70
N VAL A 135 -17.42 5.18 -8.90
CA VAL A 135 -16.69 6.21 -9.67
C VAL A 135 -17.43 7.53 -9.79
N GLU A 136 -18.72 7.50 -10.16
CA GLU A 136 -19.49 8.72 -10.38
C GLU A 136 -19.66 9.54 -9.09
N GLU A 137 -20.03 8.88 -7.99
CA GLU A 137 -20.20 9.51 -6.69
C GLU A 137 -18.86 10.03 -6.16
N PHE A 138 -17.79 9.22 -6.28
CA PHE A 138 -16.45 9.62 -5.87
C PHE A 138 -15.95 10.84 -6.62
N LEU A 139 -16.14 10.92 -7.94
CA LEU A 139 -15.74 12.07 -8.74
C LEU A 139 -16.54 13.32 -8.39
N ALA A 140 -17.85 13.18 -8.17
CA ALA A 140 -18.70 14.31 -7.78
C ALA A 140 -18.26 14.87 -6.42
N ALA A 141 -18.09 14.01 -5.42
CA ALA A 141 -17.63 14.40 -4.08
C ALA A 141 -16.21 14.97 -4.09
N SER A 142 -15.32 14.38 -4.91
CA SER A 142 -13.95 14.87 -5.06
C SER A 142 -13.89 16.26 -5.69
N ARG A 143 -14.69 16.55 -6.72
CA ARG A 143 -14.77 17.88 -7.33
C ARG A 143 -15.30 18.91 -6.35
N GLN A 144 -16.35 18.59 -5.64
CA GLN A 144 -16.90 19.49 -4.61
C GLN A 144 -15.82 19.78 -3.55
N TRP A 145 -15.14 18.76 -3.07
CA TRP A 145 -14.05 18.95 -2.08
C TRP A 145 -12.92 19.83 -2.61
N LEU A 146 -12.50 19.63 -3.87
CA LEU A 146 -11.45 20.42 -4.52
C LEU A 146 -11.86 21.89 -4.69
N GLU A 147 -13.11 22.17 -5.05
CA GLU A 147 -13.66 23.54 -5.13
C GLU A 147 -13.61 24.25 -3.77
N GLU A 148 -14.00 23.56 -2.70
CA GLU A 148 -14.00 24.10 -1.32
C GLU A 148 -12.59 24.35 -0.76
N HIS A 149 -11.60 23.55 -1.20
CA HIS A 149 -10.23 23.57 -0.66
C HIS A 149 -9.20 24.20 -1.60
N GLY A 150 -9.63 24.85 -2.67
CA GLY A 150 -8.77 25.62 -3.57
C GLY A 150 -7.90 24.77 -4.50
N GLY A 151 -8.36 23.59 -4.85
CA GLY A 151 -7.66 22.68 -5.79
C GLY A 151 -8.03 22.97 -7.25
N ASP A 152 -7.17 23.67 -8.00
CA ASP A 152 -7.29 23.76 -9.46
C ASP A 152 -6.76 22.43 -10.09
N VAL A 153 -7.60 21.40 -10.04
CA VAL A 153 -7.29 20.05 -10.51
C VAL A 153 -8.45 19.51 -11.34
N GLU A 154 -8.19 19.20 -12.60
CA GLU A 154 -9.12 18.49 -13.47
C GLU A 154 -8.98 16.99 -13.22
N LEU A 155 -10.04 16.33 -12.74
CA LEU A 155 -10.06 14.88 -12.55
C LEU A 155 -10.44 14.16 -13.85
N THR A 156 -9.66 13.14 -14.18
CA THR A 156 -9.88 12.23 -15.31
C THR A 156 -9.83 10.79 -14.84
N THR A 157 -10.55 9.89 -15.53
CA THR A 157 -10.57 8.46 -15.26
C THR A 157 -10.11 7.65 -16.44
N GLU A 158 -9.53 6.51 -16.14
CA GLU A 158 -9.18 5.45 -17.09
C GLU A 158 -9.86 4.17 -16.58
N GLU A 159 -10.85 3.67 -17.34
CA GLU A 159 -11.66 2.51 -16.96
C GLU A 159 -10.89 1.21 -17.13
N HIS A 160 -11.04 0.31 -16.17
CA HIS A 160 -10.55 -1.06 -16.16
C HIS A 160 -11.70 -2.00 -15.79
N GLU A 161 -11.48 -3.31 -15.87
CA GLU A 161 -12.44 -4.30 -15.44
C GLU A 161 -12.64 -4.26 -13.91
N GLY A 162 -13.82 -3.81 -13.46
CA GLY A 162 -14.22 -3.71 -12.05
C GLY A 162 -13.68 -2.50 -11.30
N PHE A 163 -12.94 -1.58 -11.93
CA PHE A 163 -12.45 -0.36 -11.26
C PHE A 163 -12.01 0.71 -12.25
N SER A 164 -11.82 1.91 -11.76
CA SER A 164 -11.25 3.02 -12.53
C SER A 164 -9.99 3.59 -11.88
N LEU A 165 -9.00 3.92 -12.70
CA LEU A 165 -7.83 4.70 -12.28
C LEU A 165 -8.19 6.19 -12.35
N VAL A 166 -8.10 6.88 -11.22
CA VAL A 166 -8.36 8.32 -11.12
C VAL A 166 -7.04 9.08 -11.20
N ARG A 167 -6.98 10.07 -12.06
CA ARG A 167 -5.84 10.98 -12.24
C ARG A 167 -6.29 12.43 -12.11
N GLY A 168 -5.44 13.25 -11.57
CA GLY A 168 -5.63 14.70 -11.57
C GLY A 168 -4.64 15.38 -12.51
N LYS A 169 -5.11 16.29 -13.36
CA LYS A 169 -4.29 17.20 -14.14
C LYS A 169 -4.17 18.53 -13.41
N GLY A 170 -2.96 19.01 -13.23
CA GLY A 170 -2.66 20.24 -12.51
C GLY A 170 -1.44 20.10 -11.63
N SER A 171 -0.77 21.21 -11.33
CA SER A 171 0.45 21.21 -10.49
C SER A 171 0.19 20.83 -9.04
N ASN A 172 -1.06 20.91 -8.61
CA ASN A 172 -1.47 20.65 -7.22
C ASN A 172 -1.79 19.17 -6.95
N TRP A 173 -1.98 18.32 -7.99
CA TRP A 173 -2.25 16.91 -7.80
C TRP A 173 -1.02 16.20 -7.20
N SER A 174 -1.06 15.93 -5.92
CA SER A 174 0.03 15.33 -5.16
C SER A 174 -0.52 14.36 -4.11
N PRO A 175 0.28 13.40 -3.63
CA PRO A 175 -0.13 12.51 -2.55
C PRO A 175 -0.71 13.24 -1.34
N ARG A 176 -0.11 14.35 -0.96
CA ARG A 176 -0.60 15.16 0.16
C ARG A 176 -2.02 15.69 -0.06
N LEU A 177 -2.35 16.11 -1.29
CA LEU A 177 -3.68 16.62 -1.61
C LEU A 177 -4.70 15.49 -1.66
N TYR A 178 -4.46 14.47 -2.51
CA TYR A 178 -5.48 13.45 -2.71
C TYR A 178 -5.66 12.52 -1.51
N VAL A 179 -4.62 12.26 -0.69
CA VAL A 179 -4.81 11.51 0.57
C VAL A 179 -5.71 12.27 1.52
N ARG A 180 -5.51 13.58 1.67
CA ARG A 180 -6.37 14.41 2.52
C ARG A 180 -7.82 14.37 2.01
N MET A 181 -8.04 14.59 0.73
CA MET A 181 -9.35 14.52 0.09
C MET A 181 -10.01 13.15 0.34
N ILE A 182 -9.33 12.06 -0.02
CA ILE A 182 -9.87 10.69 0.11
C ILE A 182 -10.14 10.36 1.58
N THR A 183 -9.30 10.81 2.51
CA THR A 183 -9.53 10.62 3.94
C THR A 183 -10.82 11.29 4.41
N GLU A 184 -11.10 12.51 3.96
CA GLU A 184 -12.34 13.21 4.29
C GLU A 184 -13.56 12.54 3.66
N LEU A 185 -13.49 12.10 2.40
CA LEU A 185 -14.54 11.33 1.75
C LEU A 185 -14.82 9.99 2.45
N PHE A 186 -13.78 9.29 2.86
CA PHE A 186 -13.90 8.08 3.67
C PHE A 186 -14.58 8.34 5.02
N GLN A 187 -14.23 9.41 5.70
CA GLN A 187 -14.88 9.80 6.95
C GLN A 187 -16.36 10.21 6.76
N GLN A 188 -16.71 10.78 5.60
CA GLN A 188 -18.09 11.09 5.24
C GLN A 188 -18.89 9.84 4.84
N GLY A 189 -18.21 8.75 4.45
CA GLY A 189 -18.83 7.46 4.08
C GLY A 189 -19.07 7.28 2.59
N VAL A 190 -18.45 8.09 1.74
CA VAL A 190 -18.43 7.90 0.29
C VAL A 190 -17.79 6.56 -0.07
N THR A 191 -16.74 6.17 0.63
CA THR A 191 -16.20 4.80 0.63
C THR A 191 -16.20 4.27 2.06
N ARG A 192 -16.35 2.96 2.21
CA ARG A 192 -16.33 2.27 3.51
C ARG A 192 -15.07 1.43 3.72
N CYS A 193 -14.28 1.23 2.67
CA CYS A 193 -13.03 0.50 2.73
C CYS A 193 -11.90 1.25 2.01
N LEU A 194 -10.85 1.62 2.74
CA LEU A 194 -9.68 2.29 2.21
C LEU A 194 -8.48 1.34 2.22
N VAL A 195 -7.86 1.13 1.06
CA VAL A 195 -6.65 0.32 0.91
C VAL A 195 -5.48 1.23 0.63
N GLY A 196 -4.37 1.04 1.32
CA GLY A 196 -3.20 1.86 1.05
C GLY A 196 -1.89 1.29 1.59
N THR A 197 -0.82 2.02 1.34
CA THR A 197 0.51 1.62 1.81
C THR A 197 0.84 2.23 3.17
N ARG A 198 1.64 1.52 3.98
CA ARG A 198 2.11 1.99 5.28
C ARG A 198 2.79 3.35 5.22
N GLY A 199 3.51 3.65 4.13
CA GLY A 199 4.16 4.95 3.96
C GLY A 199 3.19 6.11 3.80
N LEU A 200 1.92 5.84 3.48
CA LEU A 200 0.90 6.84 3.22
C LEU A 200 -0.18 6.89 4.30
N LEU A 201 -0.68 5.73 4.74
CA LEU A 201 -1.72 5.58 5.74
C LEU A 201 -1.17 5.12 7.10
N GLY A 202 0.13 5.21 7.31
CA GLY A 202 0.79 4.82 8.54
C GLY A 202 0.97 5.99 9.52
N GLU A 203 2.19 6.15 10.01
CA GLU A 203 2.51 7.15 11.03
C GLU A 203 2.21 8.58 10.56
N GLY A 204 1.43 9.30 11.36
CA GLY A 204 1.02 10.68 11.08
C GLY A 204 -0.23 10.84 10.21
N TRP A 205 -0.83 9.75 9.74
CA TRP A 205 -2.15 9.80 9.10
C TRP A 205 -3.26 9.74 10.16
N ASP A 206 -4.24 10.62 10.03
CA ASP A 206 -5.34 10.74 10.99
C ASP A 206 -6.70 10.56 10.29
N ALA A 207 -7.46 9.55 10.75
CA ALA A 207 -8.85 9.33 10.36
C ALA A 207 -9.64 8.81 11.56
N SER A 208 -10.33 9.71 12.23
CA SER A 208 -10.98 9.46 13.52
C SER A 208 -12.17 8.47 13.49
N ARG A 209 -12.68 8.14 12.29
CA ARG A 209 -13.86 7.26 12.13
C ARG A 209 -13.52 5.81 11.83
N ILE A 210 -12.24 5.44 11.76
CA ILE A 210 -11.84 4.03 11.57
C ILE A 210 -12.34 3.19 12.73
N ASN A 211 -12.96 2.06 12.40
CA ASN A 211 -13.38 1.06 13.39
C ASN A 211 -12.87 -0.36 13.05
N VAL A 212 -12.33 -0.56 11.84
CA VAL A 212 -11.66 -1.81 11.44
C VAL A 212 -10.31 -1.48 10.82
N LEU A 213 -9.24 -2.06 11.33
CA LEU A 213 -7.89 -1.93 10.79
C LEU A 213 -7.29 -3.31 10.50
N LEU A 214 -6.94 -3.54 9.25
CA LEU A 214 -6.27 -4.76 8.79
C LEU A 214 -4.84 -4.42 8.36
N ASP A 215 -3.89 -4.76 9.21
CA ASP A 215 -2.47 -4.54 8.94
C ASP A 215 -1.85 -5.80 8.29
N LEU A 216 -1.62 -5.73 6.98
CA LEU A 216 -0.99 -6.79 6.20
C LEU A 216 0.52 -6.61 6.09
N THR A 217 1.09 -5.62 6.75
CA THR A 217 2.53 -5.36 6.68
C THR A 217 3.33 -6.50 7.30
N ALA A 218 4.57 -6.66 6.87
CA ALA A 218 5.52 -7.54 7.54
C ALA A 218 6.14 -6.79 8.72
N ALA A 219 6.00 -7.36 9.90
CA ALA A 219 6.62 -6.84 11.11
C ALA A 219 8.16 -6.93 11.07
#